data_32e173247396eb83898b4fb8e7b29f47
#
_entry.id   32e173247396eb83898b4fb8e7b29f47
#
_cell.length_a   1.000
_cell.length_b   1.000
_cell.length_c   1.000
_cell.angle_alpha   90.00
_cell.angle_beta   90.00
_cell.angle_gamma   90.00
#
_symmetry.space_group_name_H-M   'P 1'
#
loop_
_entity.id
_entity.type
_entity.pdbx_description
1 polymer ?
#
loop_
_entity_poly.entity_id
_entity_poly.type
_entity_poly.pdbx_seq_one_letter_code
_entity_poly.pdbx_strand_id
1 'polypeptide(L)'
;MKKTQLFIFDLDDTVIDSSHRATLTVVNGQVELDLNAWRQDSTYENIMKDSLLPLANYMRECIQAEHTYVWVCTARNMQSADHDFLAKHGLTPNLVLSRQLEDDTADHILKKKMISKLLNLKPFKDCETIFFDDKPKNLQALENLIDFNLNARAINDIGAVPVEWSQS
;
A
#
# COMPACT_ATOMS: atom_id res chain seq x y z
N MET A 1 -22.95 11.54 5.92
CA MET A 1 -22.26 12.68 5.30
C MET A 1 -21.32 12.18 4.22
N LYS A 2 -21.19 12.92 3.11
CA LYS A 2 -20.33 12.53 2.00
C LYS A 2 -18.85 12.57 2.42
N LYS A 3 -18.09 11.49 2.11
CA LYS A 3 -16.64 11.47 2.34
C LYS A 3 -15.94 12.34 1.28
N THR A 4 -14.89 13.03 1.68
CA THR A 4 -14.22 14.03 0.84
C THR A 4 -12.81 13.64 0.42
N GLN A 5 -12.18 12.69 1.10
CA GLN A 5 -10.82 12.26 0.82
C GLN A 5 -10.73 10.75 0.68
N LEU A 6 -9.88 10.31 -0.24
CA LEU A 6 -9.54 8.91 -0.44
C LEU A 6 -8.03 8.76 -0.28
N PHE A 7 -7.61 8.00 0.71
CA PHE A 7 -6.21 7.67 0.94
C PHE A 7 -5.94 6.24 0.47
N ILE A 8 -4.94 6.07 -0.37
CA ILE A 8 -4.57 4.77 -0.93
C ILE A 8 -3.14 4.46 -0.49
N PHE A 9 -2.96 3.35 0.23
CA PHE A 9 -1.67 2.94 0.77
C PHE A 9 -1.20 1.64 0.12
N ASP A 10 0.05 1.63 -0.34
CA ASP A 10 0.80 0.40 -0.56
C ASP A 10 1.14 -0.24 0.80
N LEU A 11 1.52 -1.51 0.83
CA LEU A 11 1.88 -2.20 2.07
C LEU A 11 3.39 -2.33 2.26
N ASP A 12 4.04 -3.16 1.47
CA ASP A 12 5.47 -3.46 1.64
C ASP A 12 6.34 -2.22 1.44
N ASP A 13 7.19 -1.92 2.41
CA ASP A 13 8.06 -0.75 2.43
C ASP A 13 7.33 0.60 2.45
N THR A 14 6.02 0.59 2.63
CA THR A 14 5.18 1.78 2.81
C THR A 14 4.64 1.86 4.22
N VAL A 15 3.87 0.88 4.67
CA VAL A 15 3.36 0.79 6.05
C VAL A 15 3.87 -0.45 6.78
N ILE A 16 4.37 -1.45 6.08
CA ILE A 16 4.87 -2.71 6.62
C ILE A 16 6.34 -2.90 6.25
N ASP A 17 7.15 -3.24 7.24
CA ASP A 17 8.50 -3.74 7.03
C ASP A 17 8.48 -5.27 7.08
N SER A 18 8.61 -5.89 5.93
CA SER A 18 8.68 -7.34 5.74
C SER A 18 10.07 -7.81 5.32
N SER A 19 11.09 -6.97 5.50
CA SER A 19 12.46 -7.24 5.04
C SER A 19 13.07 -8.50 5.67
N HIS A 20 12.63 -8.90 6.87
CA HIS A 20 13.13 -10.10 7.54
C HIS A 20 12.89 -11.40 6.75
N ARG A 21 11.92 -11.41 5.84
CA ARG A 21 11.59 -12.56 4.99
C ARG A 21 11.88 -12.35 3.51
N ALA A 22 12.49 -11.23 3.15
CA ALA A 22 12.89 -10.96 1.78
C ALA A 22 14.26 -11.60 1.51
N THR A 23 14.37 -12.37 0.43
CA THR A 23 15.62 -12.93 -0.07
C THR A 23 15.96 -12.27 -1.38
N LEU A 24 17.20 -11.78 -1.49
CA LEU A 24 17.69 -11.13 -2.70
C LEU A 24 18.45 -12.13 -3.56
N THR A 25 18.34 -11.96 -4.87
CA THR A 25 19.09 -12.74 -5.85
C THR A 25 19.65 -11.81 -6.92
N VAL A 26 20.61 -12.31 -7.70
CA VAL A 26 21.21 -11.53 -8.80
C VAL A 26 20.77 -12.14 -10.12
N VAL A 27 20.10 -11.33 -10.96
CA VAL A 27 19.66 -11.72 -12.29
C VAL A 27 20.20 -10.71 -13.28
N ASN A 28 20.98 -11.18 -14.27
CA ASN A 28 21.60 -10.33 -15.29
C ASN A 28 22.41 -9.17 -14.69
N GLY A 29 23.13 -9.42 -13.58
CA GLY A 29 23.95 -8.43 -12.89
C GLY A 29 23.18 -7.44 -12.02
N GLN A 30 21.85 -7.58 -11.92
CA GLN A 30 20.99 -6.73 -11.07
C GLN A 30 20.48 -7.49 -9.86
N VAL A 31 20.39 -6.79 -8.72
CA VAL A 31 19.84 -7.35 -7.48
C VAL A 31 18.33 -7.27 -7.54
N GLU A 32 17.67 -8.40 -7.36
CA GLU A 32 16.22 -8.51 -7.39
C GLU A 32 15.70 -9.34 -6.20
N LEU A 33 14.43 -9.17 -5.87
CA LEU A 33 13.75 -10.02 -4.91
C LEU A 33 13.56 -11.43 -5.50
N ASP A 34 13.98 -12.45 -4.75
CA ASP A 34 13.70 -13.83 -5.11
C ASP A 34 12.22 -14.15 -4.83
N LEU A 35 11.41 -14.15 -5.88
CA LEU A 35 9.97 -14.35 -5.75
C LEU A 35 9.58 -15.74 -5.25
N ASN A 36 10.35 -16.77 -5.58
CA ASN A 36 10.07 -18.12 -5.09
C ASN A 36 10.34 -18.22 -3.59
N ALA A 37 11.48 -17.70 -3.14
CA ALA A 37 11.79 -17.63 -1.71
C ALA A 37 10.76 -16.78 -0.96
N TRP A 38 10.36 -15.65 -1.53
CA TRP A 38 9.32 -14.79 -0.96
C TRP A 38 8.01 -15.54 -0.72
N ARG A 39 7.56 -16.31 -1.72
CA ARG A 39 6.34 -17.11 -1.60
C ARG A 39 6.46 -18.19 -0.55
N GLN A 40 7.61 -18.87 -0.49
CA GLN A 40 7.88 -19.91 0.51
C GLN A 40 7.92 -19.34 1.93
N ASP A 41 8.47 -18.14 2.09
CA ASP A 41 8.63 -17.48 3.39
C ASP A 41 7.38 -16.70 3.83
N SER A 42 6.37 -16.57 2.96
CA SER A 42 5.12 -15.89 3.26
C SER A 42 4.13 -16.81 3.99
N THR A 43 4.59 -17.39 5.10
CA THR A 43 3.77 -18.20 5.99
C THR A 43 3.03 -17.33 7.00
N TYR A 44 1.97 -17.86 7.61
CA TYR A 44 1.23 -17.15 8.66
C TYR A 44 2.17 -16.66 9.76
N GLU A 45 3.03 -17.53 10.25
CA GLU A 45 3.96 -17.18 11.33
C GLU A 45 4.91 -16.06 10.94
N ASN A 46 5.49 -16.12 9.74
CA ASN A 46 6.41 -15.10 9.27
C ASN A 46 5.71 -13.75 8.99
N ILE A 47 4.52 -13.78 8.44
CA ILE A 47 3.72 -12.56 8.21
C ILE A 47 3.41 -11.87 9.54
N MET A 48 3.07 -12.64 10.59
CA MET A 48 2.81 -12.07 11.90
C MET A 48 4.03 -11.44 12.57
N LYS A 49 5.24 -11.74 12.08
CA LYS A 49 6.49 -11.14 12.54
C LYS A 49 6.88 -9.87 11.78
N ASP A 50 6.15 -9.49 10.75
CA ASP A 50 6.37 -8.21 10.06
C ASP A 50 6.20 -7.08 11.07
N SER A 51 6.93 -5.99 10.87
CA SER A 51 6.82 -4.80 11.71
C SER A 51 6.17 -3.65 10.94
N LEU A 52 5.77 -2.61 11.66
CA LEU A 52 5.15 -1.42 11.07
C LEU A 52 6.18 -0.32 10.86
N LEU A 53 6.03 0.39 9.74
CA LEU A 53 6.76 1.62 9.46
C LEU A 53 6.01 2.82 10.03
N PRO A 54 6.68 3.98 10.22
CA PRO A 54 6.04 5.17 10.80
C PRO A 54 4.74 5.60 10.12
N LEU A 55 4.63 5.44 8.79
CA LEU A 55 3.43 5.82 8.04
C LEU A 55 2.18 5.02 8.47
N ALA A 56 2.34 3.85 9.08
CA ALA A 56 1.22 3.06 9.58
C ALA A 56 0.40 3.83 10.64
N ASN A 57 1.04 4.68 11.43
CA ASN A 57 0.33 5.51 12.41
C ASN A 57 -0.62 6.49 11.72
N TYR A 58 -0.17 7.11 10.64
CA TYR A 58 -1.00 8.01 9.84
C TYR A 58 -2.14 7.27 9.16
N MET A 59 -1.87 6.09 8.61
CA MET A 59 -2.91 5.23 8.00
C MET A 59 -4.01 4.93 9.02
N ARG A 60 -3.64 4.61 10.27
CA ARG A 60 -4.60 4.34 11.34
C ARG A 60 -5.45 5.57 11.64
N GLU A 61 -4.86 6.76 11.66
CA GLU A 61 -5.60 8.02 11.83
C GLU A 61 -6.59 8.23 10.68
N CYS A 62 -6.18 7.98 9.45
CA CYS A 62 -7.05 8.09 8.28
C CYS A 62 -8.25 7.13 8.37
N ILE A 63 -8.01 5.90 8.83
CA ILE A 63 -9.07 4.90 9.01
C ILE A 63 -10.11 5.36 10.04
N GLN A 64 -9.66 6.02 11.10
CA GLN A 64 -10.52 6.51 12.18
C GLN A 64 -11.24 7.83 11.84
N ALA A 65 -10.80 8.55 10.84
CA ALA A 65 -11.37 9.84 10.45
C ALA A 65 -12.74 9.65 9.78
N GLU A 66 -13.67 10.58 10.05
CA GLU A 66 -15.08 10.43 9.63
C GLU A 66 -15.30 10.62 8.12
N HIS A 67 -14.53 11.48 7.48
CA HIS A 67 -14.79 11.90 6.09
C HIS A 67 -13.77 11.34 5.11
N THR A 68 -13.26 10.16 5.40
CA THR A 68 -12.23 9.52 4.58
C THR A 68 -12.62 8.11 4.16
N TYR A 69 -12.17 7.74 2.96
CA TYR A 69 -12.03 6.35 2.56
C TYR A 69 -10.55 5.99 2.63
N VAL A 70 -10.25 4.77 3.01
CA VAL A 70 -8.90 4.23 3.00
C VAL A 70 -8.89 2.93 2.20
N TRP A 71 -8.05 2.88 1.18
CA TRP A 71 -7.78 1.67 0.41
C TRP A 71 -6.35 1.20 0.65
N VAL A 72 -6.17 -0.10 0.60
CA VAL A 72 -4.87 -0.72 0.41
C VAL A 72 -4.76 -1.13 -1.05
N CYS A 73 -3.63 -0.81 -1.68
CA CYS A 73 -3.32 -1.25 -3.04
C CYS A 73 -1.92 -1.88 -3.02
N THR A 74 -1.86 -3.19 -3.15
CA THR A 74 -0.63 -3.96 -2.99
C THR A 74 -0.38 -4.90 -4.16
N ALA A 75 0.90 -5.06 -4.52
CA ALA A 75 1.32 -6.10 -5.46
C ALA A 75 1.39 -7.49 -4.80
N ARG A 76 1.17 -7.57 -3.49
CA ARG A 76 1.09 -8.81 -2.74
C ARG A 76 -0.15 -9.60 -3.16
N ASN A 77 -0.02 -10.93 -3.23
CA ASN A 77 -1.20 -11.78 -3.22
C ASN A 77 -1.66 -11.92 -1.77
N MET A 78 -2.73 -11.22 -1.40
CA MET A 78 -3.23 -11.18 -0.02
C MET A 78 -3.86 -12.50 0.38
N GLN A 79 -3.46 -13.01 1.53
CA GLN A 79 -4.00 -14.22 2.13
C GLN A 79 -4.63 -13.89 3.49
N SER A 80 -5.26 -14.86 4.13
CA SER A 80 -5.90 -14.64 5.43
C SER A 80 -4.94 -14.08 6.49
N ALA A 81 -3.68 -14.54 6.46
CA ALA A 81 -2.64 -14.05 7.37
C ALA A 81 -2.39 -12.54 7.20
N ASP A 82 -2.40 -12.05 5.96
CA ASP A 82 -2.20 -10.63 5.66
C ASP A 82 -3.37 -9.79 6.20
N HIS A 83 -4.59 -10.25 6.01
CA HIS A 83 -5.77 -9.58 6.56
C HIS A 83 -5.77 -9.60 8.09
N ASP A 84 -5.38 -10.72 8.71
CA ASP A 84 -5.28 -10.85 10.16
C ASP A 84 -4.21 -9.91 10.72
N PHE A 85 -3.09 -9.75 10.03
CA PHE A 85 -2.03 -8.81 10.41
C PHE A 85 -2.57 -7.37 10.42
N LEU A 86 -3.26 -6.96 9.36
CA LEU A 86 -3.85 -5.61 9.30
C LEU A 86 -4.87 -5.40 10.41
N ALA A 87 -5.74 -6.36 10.65
CA ALA A 87 -6.75 -6.28 11.72
C ALA A 87 -6.11 -6.17 13.10
N LYS A 88 -5.07 -6.98 13.37
CA LYS A 88 -4.31 -6.95 14.62
C LYS A 88 -3.73 -5.57 14.93
N HIS A 89 -3.30 -4.85 13.92
CA HIS A 89 -2.65 -3.55 14.06
C HIS A 89 -3.60 -2.35 13.86
N GLY A 90 -4.91 -2.59 13.74
CA GLY A 90 -5.88 -1.52 13.55
C GLY A 90 -5.81 -0.87 12.17
N LEU A 91 -5.36 -1.60 11.17
CA LEU A 91 -5.13 -1.12 9.80
C LEU A 91 -6.13 -1.70 8.80
N THR A 92 -7.34 -2.05 9.23
CA THR A 92 -8.37 -2.58 8.35
C THR A 92 -8.94 -1.48 7.46
N PRO A 93 -8.67 -1.51 6.13
CA PRO A 93 -9.16 -0.48 5.23
C PRO A 93 -10.62 -0.72 4.81
N ASN A 94 -11.19 0.25 4.09
CA ASN A 94 -12.50 0.08 3.46
C ASN A 94 -12.43 -0.92 2.30
N LEU A 95 -11.29 -0.99 1.61
CA LEU A 95 -11.12 -1.83 0.43
C LEU A 95 -9.66 -2.27 0.30
N VAL A 96 -9.44 -3.50 -0.12
CA VAL A 96 -8.13 -4.05 -0.45
C VAL A 96 -8.08 -4.40 -1.93
N LEU A 97 -7.15 -3.78 -2.65
CA LEU A 97 -6.81 -4.12 -4.03
C LEU A 97 -5.49 -4.89 -4.01
N SER A 98 -5.52 -6.14 -4.42
CA SER A 98 -4.36 -7.02 -4.36
C SER A 98 -4.18 -7.83 -5.62
N ARG A 99 -2.97 -8.35 -5.80
CA ARG A 99 -2.64 -9.25 -6.90
C ARG A 99 -3.42 -10.55 -6.79
N GLN A 100 -4.01 -10.99 -7.90
CA GLN A 100 -4.60 -12.32 -7.97
C GLN A 100 -3.51 -13.39 -8.06
N LEU A 101 -3.83 -14.60 -7.60
CA LEU A 101 -2.92 -15.74 -7.69
C LEU A 101 -2.55 -15.96 -9.18
N GLU A 102 -1.27 -16.21 -9.44
CA GLU A 102 -0.71 -16.46 -10.78
C GLU A 102 -0.72 -15.25 -11.74
N ASP A 103 -1.15 -14.07 -11.28
CA ASP A 103 -1.03 -12.83 -12.06
C ASP A 103 0.39 -12.28 -11.91
N ASP A 104 1.15 -12.22 -13.01
CA ASP A 104 2.54 -11.76 -13.04
C ASP A 104 2.70 -10.36 -13.67
N THR A 105 1.61 -9.62 -13.81
CA THR A 105 1.62 -8.25 -14.31
C THR A 105 2.58 -7.38 -13.47
N ALA A 106 3.39 -6.55 -14.12
CA ALA A 106 4.30 -5.64 -13.43
C ALA A 106 3.55 -4.74 -12.43
N ASP A 107 4.15 -4.47 -11.27
CA ASP A 107 3.50 -3.78 -10.15
C ASP A 107 2.83 -2.47 -10.57
N HIS A 108 3.55 -1.61 -11.30
CA HIS A 108 3.03 -0.29 -11.69
C HIS A 108 1.85 -0.38 -12.66
N ILE A 109 1.84 -1.37 -13.55
CA ILE A 109 0.74 -1.62 -14.49
C ILE A 109 -0.46 -2.16 -13.73
N LEU A 110 -0.23 -3.14 -12.85
CA LEU A 110 -1.27 -3.76 -12.04
C LEU A 110 -1.98 -2.73 -11.15
N LYS A 111 -1.21 -1.91 -10.43
CA LYS A 111 -1.77 -0.89 -9.54
C LYS A 111 -2.58 0.16 -10.30
N LYS A 112 -2.07 0.64 -11.44
CA LYS A 112 -2.81 1.57 -12.28
C LYS A 112 -4.14 0.99 -12.74
N LYS A 113 -4.13 -0.27 -13.18
CA LYS A 113 -5.34 -0.98 -13.62
C LYS A 113 -6.36 -1.12 -12.49
N MET A 114 -5.93 -1.55 -11.31
CA MET A 114 -6.81 -1.76 -10.17
C MET A 114 -7.43 -0.46 -9.68
N ILE A 115 -6.63 0.59 -9.54
CA ILE A 115 -7.07 1.88 -9.03
C ILE A 115 -7.98 2.58 -10.04
N SER A 116 -7.57 2.68 -11.31
CA SER A 116 -8.35 3.40 -12.33
C SER A 116 -9.74 2.81 -12.54
N LYS A 117 -9.89 1.49 -12.37
CA LYS A 117 -11.16 0.81 -12.49
C LYS A 117 -12.22 1.29 -11.49
N LEU A 118 -11.79 1.73 -10.30
CA LEU A 118 -12.68 2.08 -9.22
C LEU A 118 -12.80 3.59 -8.96
N LEU A 119 -11.83 4.40 -9.42
CA LEU A 119 -11.85 5.85 -9.16
C LEU A 119 -13.06 6.56 -9.74
N ASN A 120 -13.61 6.07 -10.84
CA ASN A 120 -14.77 6.68 -11.49
C ASN A 120 -16.10 6.28 -10.88
N LEU A 121 -16.11 5.37 -9.92
CA LEU A 121 -17.33 4.99 -9.23
C LEU A 121 -17.87 6.15 -8.40
N LYS A 122 -19.18 6.25 -8.32
CA LYS A 122 -19.88 7.37 -7.69
C LYS A 122 -19.38 7.75 -6.30
N PRO A 123 -19.06 6.82 -5.38
CA PRO A 123 -18.57 7.22 -4.05
C PRO A 123 -17.20 7.92 -4.08
N PHE A 124 -16.37 7.67 -5.09
CA PHE A 124 -14.96 8.06 -5.11
C PHE A 124 -14.62 9.16 -6.09
N LYS A 125 -15.41 9.33 -7.16
CA LYS A 125 -15.05 10.24 -8.26
C LYS A 125 -14.87 11.69 -7.84
N ASP A 126 -15.53 12.13 -6.78
CA ASP A 126 -15.43 13.50 -6.28
C ASP A 126 -14.51 13.63 -5.05
N CYS A 127 -13.85 12.53 -4.65
CA CYS A 127 -12.89 12.57 -3.55
C CYS A 127 -11.56 13.14 -4.01
N GLU A 128 -10.93 13.93 -3.13
CA GLU A 128 -9.51 14.23 -3.27
C GLU A 128 -8.73 12.95 -2.97
N THR A 129 -7.85 12.54 -3.89
CA THR A 129 -7.16 11.26 -3.80
C THR A 129 -5.68 11.45 -3.49
N ILE A 130 -5.21 10.72 -2.50
CA ILE A 130 -3.83 10.74 -2.02
C ILE A 130 -3.28 9.32 -2.07
N PHE A 131 -2.16 9.12 -2.74
CA PHE A 131 -1.53 7.81 -2.91
C PHE A 131 -0.14 7.78 -2.28
N PHE A 132 0.12 6.75 -1.47
CA PHE A 132 1.41 6.51 -0.82
C PHE A 132 2.01 5.21 -1.33
N ASP A 133 3.21 5.31 -1.88
CA ASP A 133 3.99 4.15 -2.35
C ASP A 133 5.48 4.47 -2.23
N ASP A 134 6.31 3.47 -2.02
CA ASP A 134 7.77 3.64 -1.92
C ASP A 134 8.48 3.58 -3.27
N LYS A 135 7.80 3.06 -4.30
CA LYS A 135 8.42 2.88 -5.63
C LYS A 135 8.08 4.04 -6.56
N PRO A 136 9.11 4.78 -7.05
CA PRO A 136 8.89 5.90 -7.99
C PRO A 136 8.11 5.49 -9.24
N LYS A 137 8.31 4.28 -9.74
CA LYS A 137 7.61 3.76 -10.92
C LYS A 137 6.10 3.65 -10.71
N ASN A 138 5.69 3.24 -9.51
CA ASN A 138 4.27 3.18 -9.15
C ASN A 138 3.67 4.58 -9.03
N LEU A 139 4.38 5.50 -8.39
CA LEU A 139 3.95 6.90 -8.27
C LEU A 139 3.79 7.53 -9.66
N GLN A 140 4.76 7.33 -10.54
CA GLN A 140 4.73 7.87 -11.90
C GLN A 140 3.55 7.33 -12.71
N ALA A 141 3.24 6.03 -12.56
CA ALA A 141 2.14 5.41 -13.28
C ALA A 141 0.78 6.03 -12.95
N LEU A 142 0.63 6.60 -11.76
CA LEU A 142 -0.64 7.14 -11.26
C LEU A 142 -0.69 8.67 -11.23
N GLU A 143 0.38 9.37 -11.64
CA GLU A 143 0.48 10.83 -11.49
C GLU A 143 -0.66 11.60 -12.14
N ASN A 144 -1.25 11.09 -13.23
CA ASN A 144 -2.36 11.74 -13.94
C ASN A 144 -3.75 11.32 -13.45
N LEU A 145 -3.81 10.37 -12.51
CA LEU A 145 -5.07 9.84 -11.98
C LEU A 145 -5.34 10.26 -10.54
N ILE A 146 -4.29 10.62 -9.82
CA ILE A 146 -4.32 10.89 -8.38
C ILE A 146 -3.98 12.36 -8.17
N ASP A 147 -4.65 13.02 -7.22
CA ASP A 147 -4.38 14.42 -6.92
C ASP A 147 -3.00 14.61 -6.29
N PHE A 148 -2.60 13.71 -5.40
CA PHE A 148 -1.32 13.78 -4.72
C PHE A 148 -0.67 12.41 -4.61
N ASN A 149 0.56 12.31 -5.13
CA ASN A 149 1.43 11.14 -5.03
C ASN A 149 2.54 11.42 -4.04
N LEU A 150 2.63 10.66 -2.96
CA LEU A 150 3.60 10.87 -1.91
C LEU A 150 4.54 9.67 -1.78
N ASN A 151 5.84 9.95 -1.78
CA ASN A 151 6.86 8.90 -1.61
C ASN A 151 6.91 8.46 -0.15
N ALA A 152 6.47 7.24 0.11
CA ALA A 152 6.39 6.67 1.44
C ALA A 152 7.76 6.53 2.11
N ARG A 153 8.82 6.26 1.34
CA ARG A 153 10.17 6.15 1.89
C ARG A 153 10.63 7.47 2.49
N ALA A 154 10.41 8.57 1.77
CA ALA A 154 10.78 9.90 2.28
C ALA A 154 10.01 10.24 3.56
N ILE A 155 8.72 9.91 3.61
CA ILE A 155 7.88 10.13 4.79
C ILE A 155 8.37 9.28 5.97
N ASN A 156 8.65 8.00 5.76
CA ASN A 156 9.11 7.11 6.81
C ASN A 156 10.50 7.50 7.34
N ASP A 157 11.39 7.99 6.47
CA ASP A 157 12.72 8.46 6.88
C ASP A 157 12.64 9.68 7.80
N ILE A 158 11.70 10.58 7.55
CA ILE A 158 11.47 11.76 8.37
C ILE A 158 10.61 11.42 9.60
N GLY A 159 9.71 10.46 9.47
CA GLY A 159 8.76 10.06 10.51
C GLY A 159 7.58 11.02 10.66
N ALA A 160 7.33 11.88 9.67
CA ALA A 160 6.26 12.86 9.71
C ALA A 160 5.59 13.03 8.34
N VAL A 161 4.28 13.17 8.35
CA VAL A 161 3.48 13.46 7.16
C VAL A 161 3.38 14.99 7.00
N PRO A 162 3.33 15.52 5.76
CA PRO A 162 3.11 16.94 5.55
C PRO A 162 1.88 17.46 6.31
N VAL A 163 1.98 18.69 6.85
CA VAL A 163 0.94 19.26 7.71
C VAL A 163 -0.42 19.31 7.03
N GLU A 164 -0.47 19.60 5.73
CA GLU A 164 -1.71 19.65 4.97
C GLU A 164 -2.47 18.31 4.88
N TRP A 165 -1.81 17.20 5.20
CA TRP A 165 -2.41 15.87 5.22
C TRP A 165 -2.70 15.35 6.61
N SER A 166 -2.33 16.09 7.65
CA SER A 166 -2.59 15.70 9.04
C SER A 166 -4.08 15.69 9.31
N GLN A 167 -4.55 14.67 9.99
CA GLN A 167 -5.92 14.62 10.52
C GLN A 167 -5.91 15.36 11.87
N SER A 168 -6.53 16.49 11.89
CA SER A 168 -6.65 17.28 13.13
C SER A 168 -7.94 16.98 13.88
#